data_ea9fa87d091b19aae7046f5b8d03257c
#
_entry.id   ea9fa87d091b19aae7046f5b8d03257c
#
_cell.length_a   1.000
_cell.length_b   1.000
_cell.length_c   1.000
_cell.angle_alpha   90.00
_cell.angle_beta   90.00
_cell.angle_gamma   90.00
#
_symmetry.space_group_name_H-M   'P 1'
#
loop_
_entity.id
_entity.type
_entity.pdbx_description
1 polymer ?
#
loop_
_entity_poly.entity_id
_entity_poly.type
_entity_poly.pdbx_seq_one_letter_code
_entity_poly.pdbx_strand_id
1 'polypeptide(L)'
;MPNENSYEVALQKSNAIREGLAKTPEKFTMLTGDRPTGRLHLGHYFGTLKGRVELQNMGAKTNVLIADYQVITDRDTTEHIQDNVYNMVMDYLACGIDPDKTMIYAHSAVPAANQLMLPFLSLVSEAELARNPTVKAEMEASGHELTGLLLTYPVHQACDILFCKGNVVPVGRDQLPHIELTRTIARRFNNRYGKVFPEVDALLSETPLLPGLDGRKMSKSYGNAINISMTAEETAKRIKKSQTDSERMITFDPENRPGVSGLLSTAAICTGRSEVEIAEEIGMGGSGQLKKYVTEAVNEYFAPIRERRQRYENDLDYVKDVLHEGNRRANGIAEQTLAEVRDAMGMVY
;
A
#
# COMPACT_ATOMS: atom_id res chain seq x y z
N MET A 1 12.05 -13.83 8.84
CA MET A 1 10.58 -13.93 8.89
C MET A 1 10.15 -13.77 10.34
N PRO A 2 9.04 -13.09 10.66
CA PRO A 2 8.50 -13.09 12.01
C PRO A 2 8.26 -14.54 12.43
N ASN A 3 8.53 -14.83 13.69
CA ASN A 3 8.29 -16.14 14.29
C ASN A 3 6.81 -16.50 14.11
N GLU A 4 6.44 -17.76 13.89
CA GLU A 4 5.02 -18.17 13.71
C GLU A 4 4.14 -17.64 14.83
N ASN A 5 4.62 -17.67 16.04
CA ASN A 5 3.94 -17.13 17.23
C ASN A 5 3.67 -15.61 17.12
N SER A 6 4.58 -14.82 16.51
CA SER A 6 4.37 -13.36 16.29
C SER A 6 3.31 -13.11 15.24
N TYR A 7 3.20 -13.95 14.23
CA TYR A 7 2.18 -13.84 13.19
C TYR A 7 0.79 -14.18 13.72
N GLU A 8 0.65 -15.24 14.50
CA GLU A 8 -0.62 -15.62 15.13
C GLU A 8 -1.15 -14.53 16.06
N VAL A 9 -0.27 -13.92 16.87
CA VAL A 9 -0.64 -12.79 17.72
C VAL A 9 -1.09 -11.60 16.89
N ALA A 10 -0.39 -11.28 15.79
CA ALA A 10 -0.79 -10.20 14.88
C ALA A 10 -2.13 -10.48 14.21
N LEU A 11 -2.41 -11.74 13.85
CA LEU A 11 -3.68 -12.15 13.27
C LEU A 11 -4.85 -12.02 14.26
N GLN A 12 -4.66 -12.46 15.52
CA GLN A 12 -5.67 -12.31 16.58
C GLN A 12 -5.99 -10.82 16.82
N LYS A 13 -4.97 -9.96 16.91
CA LYS A 13 -5.15 -8.51 17.05
C LYS A 13 -5.86 -7.91 15.85
N SER A 14 -5.49 -8.34 14.64
CA SER A 14 -6.13 -7.90 13.39
C SER A 14 -7.62 -8.24 13.37
N ASN A 15 -8.02 -9.42 13.84
CA ASN A 15 -9.43 -9.80 13.95
C ASN A 15 -10.17 -8.93 14.98
N ALA A 16 -9.57 -8.67 16.13
CA ALA A 16 -10.14 -7.77 17.15
C ALA A 16 -10.31 -6.32 16.61
N ILE A 17 -9.35 -5.84 15.80
CA ILE A 17 -9.46 -4.53 15.12
C ILE A 17 -10.63 -4.53 14.14
N ARG A 18 -10.83 -5.58 13.33
CA ARG A 18 -11.98 -5.68 12.41
C ARG A 18 -13.32 -5.61 13.14
N GLU A 19 -13.44 -6.33 14.26
CA GLU A 19 -14.64 -6.25 15.11
C GLU A 19 -14.82 -4.85 15.71
N GLY A 20 -13.74 -4.20 16.11
CA GLY A 20 -13.76 -2.83 16.63
C GLY A 20 -14.18 -1.82 15.56
N LEU A 21 -13.65 -1.95 14.34
CA LEU A 21 -14.00 -1.12 13.18
C LEU A 21 -15.49 -1.21 12.83
N ALA A 22 -16.07 -2.40 12.92
CA ALA A 22 -17.50 -2.58 12.68
C ALA A 22 -18.41 -1.89 13.72
N LYS A 23 -17.89 -1.60 14.92
CA LYS A 23 -18.66 -1.04 16.05
C LYS A 23 -18.36 0.44 16.31
N THR A 24 -17.10 0.83 16.23
CA THR A 24 -16.59 2.17 16.62
C THR A 24 -15.44 2.59 15.70
N PRO A 25 -15.70 2.75 14.38
CA PRO A 25 -14.63 3.04 13.40
C PRO A 25 -13.90 4.36 13.69
N GLU A 26 -14.58 5.33 14.30
CA GLU A 26 -14.02 6.65 14.65
C GLU A 26 -12.87 6.60 15.68
N LYS A 27 -12.70 5.47 16.38
CA LYS A 27 -11.58 5.25 17.31
C LYS A 27 -10.28 4.85 16.60
N PHE A 28 -10.37 4.51 15.33
CA PHE A 28 -9.23 4.04 14.55
C PHE A 28 -8.71 5.17 13.65
N THR A 29 -7.43 5.47 13.84
CA THR A 29 -6.68 6.35 12.94
C THR A 29 -5.70 5.50 12.16
N MET A 30 -5.92 5.44 10.85
CA MET A 30 -5.13 4.59 9.96
C MET A 30 -4.12 5.41 9.19
N LEU A 31 -2.92 4.87 9.05
CA LEU A 31 -1.96 5.30 8.06
C LEU A 31 -1.74 4.17 7.05
N THR A 32 -1.74 4.53 5.80
CA THR A 32 -1.35 3.66 4.69
C THR A 32 -0.70 4.51 3.61
N GLY A 33 0.07 3.93 2.71
CA GLY A 33 0.71 4.71 1.68
C GLY A 33 1.40 3.85 0.63
N ASP A 34 1.86 4.51 -0.43
CA ASP A 34 2.60 3.89 -1.51
C ASP A 34 3.76 4.76 -1.95
N ARG A 35 4.81 4.13 -2.48
CA ARG A 35 5.95 4.82 -3.09
C ARG A 35 5.61 5.23 -4.53
N PRO A 36 5.83 6.50 -4.95
CA PRO A 36 5.52 6.97 -6.29
C PRO A 36 6.56 6.49 -7.32
N THR A 37 6.71 5.16 -7.44
CA THR A 37 7.68 4.51 -8.32
C THR A 37 7.11 4.19 -9.72
N GLY A 38 5.99 4.78 -10.09
CA GLY A 38 5.27 4.62 -11.36
C GLY A 38 3.78 4.29 -11.16
N ARG A 39 3.12 3.89 -12.23
CA ARG A 39 1.67 3.65 -12.25
C ARG A 39 1.24 2.54 -11.29
N LEU A 40 0.07 2.69 -10.66
CA LEU A 40 -0.55 1.64 -9.88
C LEU A 40 -1.15 0.55 -10.79
N HIS A 41 -1.16 -0.69 -10.32
CA HIS A 41 -1.67 -1.84 -11.07
C HIS A 41 -2.75 -2.59 -10.28
N LEU A 42 -3.41 -3.58 -10.92
CA LEU A 42 -4.51 -4.33 -10.31
C LEU A 42 -4.13 -4.95 -8.96
N GLY A 43 -2.89 -5.41 -8.81
CA GLY A 43 -2.39 -5.94 -7.53
C GLY A 43 -2.40 -4.90 -6.41
N HIS A 44 -2.11 -3.60 -6.68
CA HIS A 44 -2.26 -2.53 -5.69
C HIS A 44 -3.73 -2.25 -5.39
N TYR A 45 -4.58 -2.26 -6.43
CA TYR A 45 -6.00 -2.02 -6.24
C TYR A 45 -6.64 -3.06 -5.32
N PHE A 46 -6.54 -4.33 -5.67
CA PHE A 46 -7.16 -5.40 -4.89
C PHE A 46 -6.43 -5.66 -3.57
N GLY A 47 -5.11 -5.52 -3.54
CA GLY A 47 -4.30 -5.77 -2.34
C GLY A 47 -4.43 -4.69 -1.26
N THR A 48 -4.65 -3.42 -1.64
CA THR A 48 -4.64 -2.32 -0.67
C THR A 48 -5.71 -1.26 -0.91
N LEU A 49 -5.85 -0.71 -2.14
CA LEU A 49 -6.71 0.45 -2.38
C LEU A 49 -8.18 0.19 -2.10
N LYS A 50 -8.70 -0.96 -2.52
CA LYS A 50 -10.09 -1.36 -2.27
C LYS A 50 -10.38 -1.39 -0.76
N GLY A 51 -9.49 -2.01 0.02
CA GLY A 51 -9.60 -2.03 1.48
C GLY A 51 -9.52 -0.63 2.12
N ARG A 52 -8.70 0.29 1.57
CA ARG A 52 -8.65 1.69 2.05
C ARG A 52 -9.98 2.40 1.87
N VAL A 53 -10.62 2.22 0.71
CA VAL A 53 -11.94 2.79 0.42
C VAL A 53 -13.00 2.20 1.35
N GLU A 54 -12.96 0.90 1.61
CA GLU A 54 -13.86 0.24 2.55
C GLU A 54 -13.71 0.81 3.97
N LEU A 55 -12.48 0.93 4.47
CA LEU A 55 -12.18 1.49 5.80
C LEU A 55 -12.61 2.96 5.92
N GLN A 56 -12.35 3.77 4.88
CA GLN A 56 -12.85 5.14 4.77
C GLN A 56 -14.38 5.20 4.89
N ASN A 57 -15.08 4.33 4.15
CA ASN A 57 -16.55 4.31 4.11
C ASN A 57 -17.18 3.78 5.40
N MET A 58 -16.44 2.98 6.18
CA MET A 58 -16.82 2.58 7.54
C MET A 58 -16.72 3.75 8.54
N GLY A 59 -16.01 4.82 8.22
CA GLY A 59 -15.86 6.00 9.08
C GLY A 59 -14.55 6.02 9.91
N ALA A 60 -13.58 5.17 9.62
CA ALA A 60 -12.26 5.27 10.22
C ALA A 60 -11.53 6.52 9.69
N LYS A 61 -10.74 7.17 10.56
CA LYS A 61 -9.86 8.26 10.13
C LYS A 61 -8.75 7.68 9.26
N THR A 62 -8.80 7.95 7.96
CA THR A 62 -7.85 7.37 7.01
C THR A 62 -6.87 8.44 6.51
N ASN A 63 -5.58 8.13 6.59
CA ASN A 63 -4.50 8.96 6.07
C ASN A 63 -3.76 8.16 5.00
N VAL A 64 -3.59 8.74 3.82
CA VAL A 64 -2.91 8.12 2.68
C VAL A 64 -1.67 8.93 2.35
N LEU A 65 -0.53 8.32 2.61
CA LEU A 65 0.79 8.87 2.39
C LEU A 65 1.29 8.54 0.99
N ILE A 66 1.81 9.53 0.29
CA ILE A 66 2.65 9.34 -0.89
C ILE A 66 4.10 9.45 -0.44
N ALA A 67 4.78 8.31 -0.37
CA ALA A 67 6.12 8.18 0.21
C ALA A 67 7.21 8.57 -0.80
N ASP A 68 7.26 9.84 -1.19
CA ASP A 68 8.16 10.36 -2.22
C ASP A 68 9.63 10.34 -1.78
N TYR A 69 9.98 10.61 -0.52
CA TYR A 69 11.33 10.43 -0.01
C TYR A 69 11.80 8.96 -0.06
N GLN A 70 10.89 8.00 0.03
CA GLN A 70 11.26 6.59 -0.05
C GLN A 70 11.67 6.14 -1.47
N VAL A 71 11.51 7.01 -2.48
CA VAL A 71 12.02 6.73 -3.83
C VAL A 71 13.54 6.75 -3.86
N ILE A 72 14.18 7.65 -3.08
CA ILE A 72 15.63 7.79 -3.05
C ILE A 72 16.34 6.76 -2.15
N THR A 73 15.59 5.83 -1.55
CA THR A 73 16.17 4.74 -0.73
C THR A 73 16.94 3.73 -1.59
N ASP A 74 16.42 3.44 -2.79
CA ASP A 74 16.93 2.41 -3.69
C ASP A 74 17.02 2.87 -5.17
N ARG A 75 16.94 4.20 -5.43
CA ARG A 75 17.00 4.78 -6.78
C ARG A 75 17.90 6.00 -6.81
N ASP A 76 18.72 6.10 -7.83
CA ASP A 76 19.64 7.20 -8.05
C ASP A 76 19.01 8.39 -8.80
N THR A 77 17.77 8.24 -9.28
CA THR A 77 17.08 9.27 -10.06
C THR A 77 15.77 9.67 -9.44
N THR A 78 15.51 10.96 -9.43
CA THR A 78 14.24 11.59 -9.03
C THR A 78 13.39 12.03 -10.21
N GLU A 79 13.83 11.71 -11.43
CA GLU A 79 13.03 11.97 -12.64
C GLU A 79 11.63 11.38 -12.51
N HIS A 80 10.64 12.12 -12.94
CA HIS A 80 9.23 11.73 -12.91
C HIS A 80 8.58 11.54 -11.54
N ILE A 81 9.23 11.87 -10.40
CA ILE A 81 8.58 11.74 -9.08
C ILE A 81 7.29 12.57 -9.06
N GLN A 82 7.34 13.83 -9.49
CA GLN A 82 6.18 14.73 -9.50
C GLN A 82 5.04 14.16 -10.35
N ASP A 83 5.33 13.71 -11.56
CA ASP A 83 4.34 13.10 -12.45
C ASP A 83 3.74 11.83 -11.82
N ASN A 84 4.58 11.01 -11.20
CA ASN A 84 4.13 9.80 -10.51
C ASN A 84 3.23 10.12 -9.31
N VAL A 85 3.54 11.18 -8.56
CA VAL A 85 2.72 11.67 -7.43
C VAL A 85 1.33 12.06 -7.93
N TYR A 86 1.23 12.93 -8.94
CA TYR A 86 -0.07 13.34 -9.47
C TYR A 86 -0.85 12.17 -10.07
N ASN A 87 -0.18 11.28 -10.79
CA ASN A 87 -0.82 10.06 -11.31
C ASN A 87 -1.36 9.17 -10.19
N MET A 88 -0.64 9.09 -9.09
CA MET A 88 -1.06 8.30 -7.92
C MET A 88 -2.28 8.93 -7.24
N VAL A 89 -2.32 10.26 -7.09
CA VAL A 89 -3.52 10.97 -6.60
C VAL A 89 -4.71 10.71 -7.51
N MET A 90 -4.55 10.81 -8.83
CA MET A 90 -5.62 10.49 -9.80
C MET A 90 -6.11 9.04 -9.66
N ASP A 91 -5.19 8.08 -9.49
CA ASP A 91 -5.55 6.67 -9.28
C ASP A 91 -6.33 6.49 -7.96
N TYR A 92 -5.92 7.15 -6.87
CA TYR A 92 -6.63 7.10 -5.58
C TYR A 92 -8.05 7.64 -5.69
N LEU A 93 -8.22 8.82 -6.26
CA LEU A 93 -9.53 9.45 -6.46
C LEU A 93 -10.41 8.60 -7.38
N ALA A 94 -9.86 8.08 -8.46
CA ALA A 94 -10.58 7.22 -9.39
C ALA A 94 -11.05 5.92 -8.74
N CYS A 95 -10.24 5.36 -7.84
CA CYS A 95 -10.59 4.15 -7.09
C CYS A 95 -11.60 4.39 -5.96
N GLY A 96 -11.91 5.65 -5.63
CA GLY A 96 -12.96 6.00 -4.66
C GLY A 96 -12.45 6.54 -3.34
N ILE A 97 -11.17 6.90 -3.23
CA ILE A 97 -10.69 7.69 -2.10
C ILE A 97 -11.33 9.07 -2.17
N ASP A 98 -12.03 9.44 -1.13
CA ASP A 98 -12.74 10.70 -0.95
C ASP A 98 -11.84 11.67 -0.17
N PRO A 99 -11.35 12.78 -0.78
CA PRO A 99 -10.43 13.69 -0.13
C PRO A 99 -11.04 14.46 1.05
N ASP A 100 -12.36 14.53 1.14
CA ASP A 100 -13.04 15.14 2.30
C ASP A 100 -12.98 14.23 3.54
N LYS A 101 -12.93 12.91 3.33
CA LYS A 101 -12.85 11.90 4.39
C LYS A 101 -11.43 11.44 4.67
N THR A 102 -10.62 11.36 3.63
CA THR A 102 -9.26 10.82 3.66
C THR A 102 -8.24 11.91 3.33
N MET A 103 -7.25 12.07 4.18
CA MET A 103 -6.14 13.00 3.94
C MET A 103 -5.10 12.34 3.03
N ILE A 104 -4.86 12.92 1.84
CA ILE A 104 -3.83 12.48 0.89
C ILE A 104 -2.69 13.49 0.91
N TYR A 105 -1.46 13.07 1.24
CA TYR A 105 -0.32 13.98 1.38
C TYR A 105 1.00 13.30 0.97
N ALA A 106 2.04 14.10 0.73
CA ALA A 106 3.38 13.63 0.39
C ALA A 106 4.36 13.87 1.55
N HIS A 107 5.33 12.97 1.74
CA HIS A 107 6.39 13.08 2.76
C HIS A 107 7.09 14.44 2.73
N SER A 108 7.58 14.82 1.54
CA SER A 108 8.39 16.03 1.37
C SER A 108 7.64 17.31 1.71
N ALA A 109 6.30 17.26 1.71
CA ALA A 109 5.43 18.38 2.01
C ALA A 109 5.12 18.53 3.51
N VAL A 110 5.60 17.61 4.38
CA VAL A 110 5.30 17.61 5.82
C VAL A 110 6.61 17.63 6.66
N PRO A 111 7.36 18.74 6.67
CA PRO A 111 8.67 18.80 7.32
C PRO A 111 8.63 18.57 8.84
N ALA A 112 7.55 18.94 9.52
CA ALA A 112 7.42 18.73 10.96
C ALA A 112 7.38 17.23 11.34
N ALA A 113 6.80 16.37 10.51
CA ALA A 113 6.86 14.92 10.71
C ALA A 113 8.30 14.39 10.65
N ASN A 114 9.11 14.92 9.73
CA ASN A 114 10.51 14.55 9.60
C ASN A 114 11.36 14.97 10.81
N GLN A 115 10.97 16.01 11.54
CA GLN A 115 11.67 16.44 12.75
C GLN A 115 11.54 15.42 13.91
N LEU A 116 10.58 14.51 13.87
CA LEU A 116 10.47 13.40 14.82
C LEU A 116 11.61 12.37 14.67
N MET A 117 12.33 12.40 13.55
CA MET A 117 13.44 11.47 13.27
C MET A 117 14.51 11.46 14.37
N LEU A 118 14.98 12.65 14.79
CA LEU A 118 16.04 12.75 15.80
C LEU A 118 15.61 12.21 17.17
N PRO A 119 14.45 12.62 17.75
CA PRO A 119 13.91 12.00 18.95
C PRO A 119 13.77 10.47 18.84
N PHE A 120 13.28 9.97 17.73
CA PHE A 120 13.05 8.54 17.55
C PHE A 120 14.34 7.73 17.34
N LEU A 121 15.30 8.27 16.60
CA LEU A 121 16.63 7.66 16.46
C LEU A 121 17.36 7.53 17.81
N SER A 122 17.11 8.44 18.78
CA SER A 122 17.68 8.34 20.14
C SER A 122 17.11 7.16 20.95
N LEU A 123 16.04 6.52 20.48
CA LEU A 123 15.33 5.43 21.16
C LEU A 123 15.66 4.05 20.61
N VAL A 124 16.43 3.95 19.53
CA VAL A 124 16.81 2.71 18.88
C VAL A 124 18.32 2.63 18.70
N SER A 125 18.87 1.43 18.70
CA SER A 125 20.29 1.22 18.41
C SER A 125 20.52 0.84 16.95
N GLU A 126 21.72 1.12 16.44
CA GLU A 126 22.17 0.65 15.11
C GLU A 126 21.98 -0.87 14.96
N ALA A 127 22.34 -1.64 16.00
CA ALA A 127 22.21 -3.09 15.98
C ALA A 127 20.74 -3.58 15.89
N GLU A 128 19.77 -2.83 16.40
CA GLU A 128 18.33 -3.14 16.22
C GLU A 128 17.90 -2.88 14.79
N LEU A 129 18.33 -1.77 14.20
CA LEU A 129 18.01 -1.40 12.81
C LEU A 129 18.64 -2.39 11.82
N ALA A 130 19.93 -2.69 11.97
CA ALA A 130 20.66 -3.63 11.12
C ALA A 130 20.13 -5.06 11.18
N ARG A 131 19.49 -5.47 12.28
CA ARG A 131 18.83 -6.78 12.42
C ARG A 131 17.45 -6.85 11.79
N ASN A 132 16.87 -5.72 11.37
CA ASN A 132 15.55 -5.71 10.74
C ASN A 132 15.59 -6.55 9.44
N PRO A 133 14.74 -7.59 9.32
CA PRO A 133 14.79 -8.50 8.18
C PRO A 133 14.46 -7.83 6.86
N THR A 134 13.64 -6.77 6.87
CA THR A 134 13.29 -6.03 5.65
C THR A 134 14.47 -5.18 5.16
N VAL A 135 15.20 -4.51 6.08
CA VAL A 135 16.42 -3.76 5.73
C VAL A 135 17.46 -4.70 5.10
N LYS A 136 17.64 -5.90 5.67
CA LYS A 136 18.56 -6.91 5.10
C LYS A 136 18.13 -7.34 3.70
N ALA A 137 16.87 -7.66 3.51
CA ALA A 137 16.35 -8.10 2.22
C ALA A 137 16.46 -7.00 1.15
N GLU A 138 16.23 -5.74 1.51
CA GLU A 138 16.38 -4.61 0.59
C GLU A 138 17.84 -4.32 0.25
N MET A 139 18.74 -4.43 1.21
CA MET A 139 20.19 -4.33 0.98
C MET A 139 20.69 -5.41 0.01
N GLU A 140 20.24 -6.66 0.21
CA GLU A 140 20.58 -7.76 -0.69
C GLU A 140 19.99 -7.56 -2.11
N ALA A 141 18.75 -7.07 -2.19
CA ALA A 141 18.05 -6.87 -3.45
C ALA A 141 18.57 -5.67 -4.25
N SER A 142 18.99 -4.60 -3.59
CA SER A 142 19.51 -3.38 -4.25
C SER A 142 20.93 -3.56 -4.80
N GLY A 143 21.73 -4.44 -4.19
CA GLY A 143 23.15 -4.57 -4.49
C GLY A 143 23.99 -3.33 -4.13
N HIS A 144 23.41 -2.35 -3.45
CA HIS A 144 24.06 -1.12 -2.99
C HIS A 144 24.63 -1.29 -1.59
N GLU A 145 25.60 -0.45 -1.25
CA GLU A 145 26.08 -0.34 0.13
C GLU A 145 24.94 0.16 1.06
N LEU A 146 25.01 -0.23 2.33
CA LEU A 146 24.06 0.20 3.34
C LEU A 146 24.20 1.71 3.61
N THR A 147 23.36 2.51 2.98
CA THR A 147 23.32 3.96 3.22
C THR A 147 22.65 4.29 4.56
N GLY A 148 22.92 5.49 5.09
CA GLY A 148 22.22 5.98 6.28
C GLY A 148 20.69 5.98 6.12
N LEU A 149 20.18 6.33 4.95
CA LEU A 149 18.75 6.32 4.66
C LEU A 149 18.20 4.89 4.64
N LEU A 150 18.87 3.94 3.97
CA LEU A 150 18.45 2.55 3.92
C LEU A 150 18.45 1.88 5.30
N LEU A 151 19.41 2.25 6.18
CA LEU A 151 19.43 1.76 7.56
C LEU A 151 18.28 2.34 8.41
N THR A 152 17.95 3.62 8.22
CA THR A 152 17.08 4.37 9.14
C THR A 152 15.66 4.59 8.62
N TYR A 153 15.32 4.20 7.37
CA TYR A 153 13.95 4.38 6.85
C TYR A 153 12.85 3.74 7.71
N PRO A 154 13.07 2.63 8.46
CA PRO A 154 12.02 2.11 9.34
C PRO A 154 11.68 3.07 10.50
N VAL A 155 12.63 3.89 10.93
CA VAL A 155 12.38 4.97 11.90
C VAL A 155 11.61 6.11 11.25
N HIS A 156 11.91 6.44 9.99
CA HIS A 156 11.13 7.42 9.23
C HIS A 156 9.67 6.95 9.03
N GLN A 157 9.46 5.67 8.74
CA GLN A 157 8.11 5.09 8.70
C GLN A 157 7.39 5.18 10.06
N ALA A 158 8.12 5.04 11.17
CA ALA A 158 7.54 5.29 12.49
C ALA A 158 7.15 6.76 12.68
N CYS A 159 7.90 7.73 12.13
CA CYS A 159 7.50 9.14 12.14
C CYS A 159 6.18 9.34 11.41
N ASP A 160 6.00 8.71 10.24
CA ASP A 160 4.78 8.83 9.44
C ASP A 160 3.55 8.29 10.18
N ILE A 161 3.70 7.17 10.87
CA ILE A 161 2.60 6.55 11.63
C ILE A 161 2.26 7.38 12.86
N LEU A 162 3.28 7.85 13.57
CA LEU A 162 3.09 8.44 14.89
C LEU A 162 2.75 9.93 14.85
N PHE A 163 3.18 10.69 13.81
CA PHE A 163 2.82 12.10 13.76
C PHE A 163 1.31 12.32 13.64
N CYS A 164 0.61 11.45 12.91
CA CYS A 164 -0.84 11.53 12.75
C CYS A 164 -1.61 10.76 13.83
N LYS A 165 -0.92 10.33 14.91
CA LYS A 165 -1.50 9.49 15.98
C LYS A 165 -2.09 8.19 15.45
N GLY A 166 -1.52 7.62 14.39
CA GLY A 166 -1.93 6.36 13.81
C GLY A 166 -1.88 5.23 14.84
N ASN A 167 -2.98 4.49 15.01
CA ASN A 167 -3.06 3.35 15.91
C ASN A 167 -3.28 2.04 15.16
N VAL A 168 -3.62 2.10 13.86
CA VAL A 168 -3.78 0.93 12.99
C VAL A 168 -3.10 1.17 11.65
N VAL A 169 -2.37 0.18 11.16
CA VAL A 169 -1.71 0.23 9.85
C VAL A 169 -2.10 -1.02 9.05
N PRO A 170 -2.88 -0.86 7.95
CA PRO A 170 -3.17 -1.95 7.03
C PRO A 170 -1.90 -2.40 6.30
N VAL A 171 -1.47 -3.64 6.50
CA VAL A 171 -0.18 -4.15 5.99
C VAL A 171 -0.23 -5.61 5.58
N GLY A 172 0.70 -6.00 4.71
CA GLY A 172 1.08 -7.39 4.49
C GLY A 172 1.97 -7.94 5.61
N ARG A 173 2.16 -9.25 5.63
CA ARG A 173 3.00 -9.95 6.62
C ARG A 173 4.45 -9.46 6.64
N ASP A 174 4.98 -9.06 5.50
CA ASP A 174 6.35 -8.55 5.33
C ASP A 174 6.61 -7.23 6.06
N GLN A 175 5.57 -6.46 6.34
CA GLN A 175 5.66 -5.16 7.03
C GLN A 175 5.56 -5.26 8.56
N LEU A 176 5.26 -6.42 9.12
CA LEU A 176 5.16 -6.60 10.57
C LEU A 176 6.40 -6.13 11.34
N PRO A 177 7.65 -6.34 10.87
CA PRO A 177 8.83 -5.85 11.57
C PRO A 177 8.85 -4.33 11.74
N HIS A 178 8.31 -3.57 10.79
CA HIS A 178 8.23 -2.11 10.88
C HIS A 178 7.18 -1.65 11.89
N ILE A 179 6.05 -2.35 11.97
CA ILE A 179 5.01 -2.06 12.97
C ILE A 179 5.52 -2.37 14.38
N GLU A 180 6.26 -3.46 14.56
CA GLU A 180 6.90 -3.78 15.85
C GLU A 180 7.94 -2.72 16.27
N LEU A 181 8.75 -2.23 15.32
CA LEU A 181 9.68 -1.14 15.58
C LEU A 181 8.95 0.15 15.97
N THR A 182 7.90 0.52 15.23
CA THR A 182 7.07 1.69 15.53
C THR A 182 6.46 1.60 16.93
N ARG A 183 5.91 0.44 17.30
CA ARG A 183 5.36 0.17 18.64
C ARG A 183 6.45 0.29 19.71
N THR A 184 7.64 -0.20 19.43
CA THR A 184 8.79 -0.11 20.34
C THR A 184 9.20 1.33 20.57
N ILE A 185 9.29 2.14 19.49
CA ILE A 185 9.60 3.57 19.56
C ILE A 185 8.54 4.31 20.38
N ALA A 186 7.26 4.12 20.07
CA ALA A 186 6.16 4.76 20.78
C ALA A 186 6.19 4.44 22.28
N ARG A 187 6.39 3.18 22.64
CA ARG A 187 6.47 2.72 24.04
C ARG A 187 7.69 3.29 24.76
N ARG A 188 8.87 3.27 24.13
CA ARG A 188 10.12 3.85 24.71
C ARG A 188 9.99 5.34 24.91
N PHE A 189 9.39 6.06 23.95
CA PHE A 189 9.12 7.50 24.08
C PHE A 189 8.20 7.76 25.26
N ASN A 190 7.05 7.10 25.28
CA ASN A 190 6.05 7.29 26.35
C ASN A 190 6.59 6.97 27.73
N ASN A 191 7.42 5.95 27.87
CA ASN A 191 8.03 5.56 29.16
C ASN A 191 9.10 6.56 29.62
N ARG A 192 9.80 7.21 28.69
CA ARG A 192 10.91 8.13 29.01
C ARG A 192 10.44 9.57 29.24
N TYR A 193 9.50 10.04 28.43
CA TYR A 193 9.15 11.45 28.36
C TYR A 193 7.69 11.76 28.72
N GLY A 194 6.82 10.76 28.81
CA GLY A 194 5.40 10.94 29.05
C GLY A 194 4.53 10.47 27.88
N LYS A 195 3.25 10.25 28.15
CA LYS A 195 2.31 9.64 27.19
C LYS A 195 1.93 10.62 26.08
N VAL A 196 2.51 10.43 24.90
CA VAL A 196 2.23 11.20 23.68
C VAL A 196 1.65 10.33 22.57
N PHE A 197 2.16 9.11 22.38
CA PHE A 197 1.83 8.25 21.23
C PHE A 197 0.86 7.12 21.60
N PRO A 198 -0.07 6.76 20.69
CA PRO A 198 -0.89 5.57 20.87
C PRO A 198 -0.08 4.28 20.71
N GLU A 199 -0.66 3.17 21.14
CA GLU A 199 -0.16 1.84 20.74
C GLU A 199 -0.57 1.57 19.30
N VAL A 200 0.35 1.02 18.50
CA VAL A 200 0.15 0.78 17.06
C VAL A 200 0.01 -0.71 16.80
N ASP A 201 -1.02 -1.10 16.07
CA ASP A 201 -1.23 -2.48 15.67
C ASP A 201 -1.38 -2.63 14.14
N ALA A 202 -1.03 -3.81 13.64
CA ALA A 202 -1.19 -4.16 12.23
C ALA A 202 -2.62 -4.63 11.96
N LEU A 203 -3.21 -4.16 10.86
CA LEU A 203 -4.40 -4.75 10.26
C LEU A 203 -3.94 -5.56 9.04
N LEU A 204 -3.88 -6.89 9.21
CA LEU A 204 -3.39 -7.78 8.16
C LEU A 204 -4.36 -7.85 6.98
N SER A 205 -3.84 -7.73 5.76
CA SER A 205 -4.63 -7.93 4.55
C SER A 205 -5.05 -9.40 4.43
N GLU A 206 -6.32 -9.62 4.13
CA GLU A 206 -6.88 -10.96 3.84
C GLU A 206 -6.86 -11.26 2.34
N THR A 207 -6.63 -10.23 1.51
CA THR A 207 -6.64 -10.41 0.07
C THR A 207 -5.37 -11.14 -0.38
N PRO A 208 -5.51 -12.28 -1.07
CA PRO A 208 -4.37 -12.97 -1.63
C PRO A 208 -3.65 -12.08 -2.66
N LEU A 209 -2.33 -12.28 -2.79
CA LEU A 209 -1.54 -11.60 -3.80
C LEU A 209 -2.05 -11.96 -5.19
N LEU A 210 -2.50 -10.97 -5.96
CA LEU A 210 -2.92 -11.20 -7.33
C LEU A 210 -1.69 -11.53 -8.21
N PRO A 211 -1.68 -12.68 -8.89
CA PRO A 211 -0.61 -13.02 -9.82
C PRO A 211 -0.56 -12.06 -11.01
N GLY A 212 0.62 -11.88 -11.56
CA GLY A 212 0.81 -11.20 -12.83
C GLY A 212 0.44 -12.08 -14.02
N LEU A 213 0.53 -11.51 -15.22
CA LEU A 213 0.18 -12.18 -16.50
C LEU A 213 1.06 -13.38 -16.86
N ASP A 214 2.10 -13.65 -16.10
CA ASP A 214 3.03 -14.78 -16.21
C ASP A 214 2.94 -15.76 -15.03
N GLY A 215 1.94 -15.58 -14.15
CA GLY A 215 1.70 -16.40 -12.97
C GLY A 215 2.58 -16.08 -11.76
N ARG A 216 3.64 -15.26 -11.93
CA ARG A 216 4.47 -14.76 -10.83
C ARG A 216 3.78 -13.58 -10.12
N LYS A 217 4.33 -13.11 -9.00
CA LYS A 217 3.88 -11.88 -8.33
C LYS A 217 3.76 -10.73 -9.35
N MET A 218 2.61 -10.05 -9.37
CA MET A 218 2.42 -8.87 -10.21
C MET A 218 3.39 -7.76 -9.83
N SER A 219 4.21 -7.30 -10.78
CA SER A 219 5.22 -6.27 -10.56
C SER A 219 5.48 -5.47 -11.83
N LYS A 220 5.75 -4.18 -11.65
CA LYS A 220 6.15 -3.28 -12.75
C LYS A 220 7.48 -3.74 -13.38
N SER A 221 8.44 -4.16 -12.57
CA SER A 221 9.78 -4.58 -13.02
C SER A 221 9.75 -5.87 -13.84
N TYR A 222 8.78 -6.74 -13.62
CA TYR A 222 8.61 -7.96 -14.44
C TYR A 222 7.83 -7.73 -15.73
N GLY A 223 7.28 -6.54 -15.91
CA GLY A 223 6.48 -6.25 -17.07
C GLY A 223 5.18 -7.09 -17.19
N ASN A 224 4.72 -7.71 -16.12
CA ASN A 224 3.57 -8.63 -16.06
C ASN A 224 2.30 -7.99 -15.44
N ALA A 225 2.33 -6.67 -15.21
CA ALA A 225 1.24 -5.95 -14.57
C ALA A 225 0.24 -5.37 -15.57
N ILE A 226 -1.03 -5.26 -15.14
CA ILE A 226 -2.06 -4.45 -15.78
C ILE A 226 -2.23 -3.19 -14.90
N ASN A 227 -1.94 -2.01 -15.47
CA ASN A 227 -2.08 -0.76 -14.73
C ASN A 227 -3.56 -0.31 -14.71
N ILE A 228 -3.95 0.34 -13.61
CA ILE A 228 -5.31 0.89 -13.44
C ILE A 228 -5.64 1.92 -14.54
N SER A 229 -4.61 2.68 -14.96
CA SER A 229 -4.72 3.73 -15.99
C SER A 229 -4.76 3.22 -17.42
N MET A 230 -4.62 1.91 -17.67
CA MET A 230 -4.69 1.36 -19.04
C MET A 230 -6.10 1.47 -19.61
N THR A 231 -6.19 1.79 -20.90
CA THR A 231 -7.46 1.73 -21.64
C THR A 231 -7.95 0.28 -21.77
N ALA A 232 -9.20 0.11 -22.20
CA ALA A 232 -9.75 -1.22 -22.45
C ALA A 232 -8.96 -1.98 -23.54
N GLU A 233 -8.51 -1.26 -24.60
CA GLU A 233 -7.72 -1.81 -25.68
C GLU A 233 -6.30 -2.18 -25.24
N GLU A 234 -5.65 -1.34 -24.43
CA GLU A 234 -4.33 -1.65 -23.86
C GLU A 234 -4.38 -2.86 -22.95
N THR A 235 -5.42 -2.95 -22.11
CA THR A 235 -5.69 -4.10 -21.24
C THR A 235 -5.88 -5.38 -22.06
N ALA A 236 -6.70 -5.33 -23.11
CA ALA A 236 -6.92 -6.46 -24.02
C ALA A 236 -5.62 -6.91 -24.70
N LYS A 237 -4.81 -5.96 -25.21
CA LYS A 237 -3.50 -6.25 -25.80
C LYS A 237 -2.54 -6.89 -24.79
N ARG A 238 -2.60 -6.45 -23.54
CA ARG A 238 -1.76 -6.96 -22.45
C ARG A 238 -2.14 -8.38 -22.09
N ILE A 239 -3.43 -8.66 -21.87
CA ILE A 239 -3.95 -9.99 -21.56
C ILE A 239 -3.70 -10.98 -22.73
N LYS A 240 -3.85 -10.52 -23.98
CA LYS A 240 -3.56 -11.35 -25.16
C LYS A 240 -2.12 -11.89 -25.16
N LYS A 241 -1.16 -11.12 -24.64
CA LYS A 241 0.26 -11.48 -24.55
C LYS A 241 0.62 -12.31 -23.31
N SER A 242 -0.33 -12.60 -22.42
CA SER A 242 -0.06 -13.38 -21.21
C SER A 242 0.40 -14.80 -21.56
N GLN A 243 1.23 -15.37 -20.70
CA GLN A 243 1.71 -16.74 -20.87
C GLN A 243 0.62 -17.74 -20.52
N THR A 244 0.47 -18.73 -21.35
CA THR A 244 -0.43 -19.88 -21.15
C THR A 244 0.24 -21.11 -21.74
N ASP A 245 -0.18 -22.29 -21.30
CA ASP A 245 0.29 -23.57 -21.85
C ASP A 245 -0.50 -23.98 -23.12
N SER A 246 -0.21 -25.15 -23.65
CA SER A 246 -0.81 -25.71 -24.86
C SER A 246 -2.07 -26.54 -24.62
N GLU A 247 -2.44 -26.78 -23.36
CA GLU A 247 -3.61 -27.59 -23.05
C GLU A 247 -4.91 -26.84 -23.35
N ARG A 248 -5.82 -27.49 -24.02
CA ARG A 248 -7.11 -26.90 -24.40
C ARG A 248 -8.13 -26.90 -23.27
N MET A 249 -8.09 -27.92 -22.41
CA MET A 249 -8.95 -27.98 -21.23
C MET A 249 -8.45 -26.95 -20.22
N ILE A 250 -9.28 -26.00 -19.83
CA ILE A 250 -8.96 -24.98 -18.82
C ILE A 250 -9.24 -25.56 -17.44
N THR A 251 -8.21 -25.58 -16.58
CA THR A 251 -8.29 -26.02 -15.19
C THR A 251 -7.53 -25.06 -14.28
N PHE A 252 -7.98 -24.94 -13.05
CA PHE A 252 -7.27 -24.17 -12.03
C PHE A 252 -6.24 -25.08 -11.33
N ASP A 253 -4.97 -24.86 -11.62
CA ASP A 253 -3.83 -25.57 -11.04
C ASP A 253 -2.64 -24.60 -10.92
N PRO A 254 -2.52 -23.89 -9.79
CA PRO A 254 -1.47 -22.89 -9.60
C PRO A 254 -0.03 -23.43 -9.65
N GLU A 255 0.16 -24.72 -9.31
CA GLU A 255 1.49 -25.33 -9.28
C GLU A 255 1.97 -25.70 -10.68
N ASN A 256 1.14 -26.33 -11.49
CA ASN A 256 1.52 -26.84 -12.80
C ASN A 256 1.15 -25.88 -13.94
N ARG A 257 0.14 -25.04 -13.75
CA ARG A 257 -0.39 -24.11 -14.75
C ARG A 257 -0.48 -22.67 -14.24
N PRO A 258 0.63 -22.08 -13.75
CA PRO A 258 0.61 -20.77 -13.06
C PRO A 258 0.07 -19.62 -13.93
N GLY A 259 0.35 -19.62 -15.24
CA GLY A 259 -0.15 -18.60 -16.16
C GLY A 259 -1.66 -18.67 -16.39
N VAL A 260 -2.21 -19.87 -16.60
CA VAL A 260 -3.66 -20.10 -16.73
C VAL A 260 -4.36 -19.78 -15.42
N SER A 261 -3.84 -20.30 -14.31
CA SER A 261 -4.40 -20.06 -12.97
C SER A 261 -4.37 -18.58 -12.56
N GLY A 262 -3.30 -17.85 -12.91
CA GLY A 262 -3.21 -16.40 -12.67
C GLY A 262 -4.28 -15.62 -13.45
N LEU A 263 -4.58 -16.01 -14.67
CA LEU A 263 -5.67 -15.43 -15.45
C LEU A 263 -7.05 -15.76 -14.85
N LEU A 264 -7.26 -16.99 -14.40
CA LEU A 264 -8.49 -17.39 -13.71
C LEU A 264 -8.68 -16.59 -12.42
N SER A 265 -7.64 -16.45 -11.58
CA SER A 265 -7.71 -15.64 -10.36
C SER A 265 -7.99 -14.16 -10.65
N THR A 266 -7.45 -13.63 -11.75
CA THR A 266 -7.77 -12.25 -12.17
C THR A 266 -9.25 -12.12 -12.57
N ALA A 267 -9.80 -13.08 -13.29
CA ALA A 267 -11.23 -13.07 -13.62
C ALA A 267 -12.11 -13.28 -12.37
N ALA A 268 -11.73 -14.21 -11.50
CA ALA A 268 -12.46 -14.52 -10.26
C ALA A 268 -12.62 -13.29 -9.37
N ILE A 269 -11.54 -12.55 -9.12
CA ILE A 269 -11.58 -11.36 -8.28
C ILE A 269 -12.41 -10.22 -8.89
N CYS A 270 -12.47 -10.13 -10.23
CA CYS A 270 -13.28 -9.13 -10.92
C CYS A 270 -14.77 -9.51 -10.98
N THR A 271 -15.10 -10.80 -11.09
CA THR A 271 -16.48 -11.27 -11.26
C THR A 271 -17.14 -11.69 -9.95
N GLY A 272 -16.37 -11.94 -8.90
CA GLY A 272 -16.85 -12.51 -7.64
C GLY A 272 -17.18 -14.01 -7.72
N ARG A 273 -16.79 -14.68 -8.82
CA ARG A 273 -16.96 -16.14 -9.03
C ARG A 273 -15.68 -16.88 -8.66
N SER A 274 -15.77 -18.17 -8.40
CA SER A 274 -14.59 -18.99 -8.14
C SER A 274 -13.82 -19.30 -9.42
N GLU A 275 -12.51 -19.51 -9.30
CA GLU A 275 -11.63 -19.92 -10.40
C GLU A 275 -12.08 -21.22 -11.05
N VAL A 276 -12.58 -22.15 -10.24
CA VAL A 276 -13.05 -23.47 -10.70
C VAL A 276 -14.31 -23.33 -11.55
N GLU A 277 -15.30 -22.55 -11.11
CA GLU A 277 -16.53 -22.30 -11.89
C GLU A 277 -16.22 -21.65 -13.24
N ILE A 278 -15.30 -20.69 -13.28
CA ILE A 278 -14.88 -20.03 -14.52
C ILE A 278 -14.15 -21.03 -15.43
N ALA A 279 -13.27 -21.85 -14.85
CA ALA A 279 -12.55 -22.88 -15.61
C ALA A 279 -13.49 -23.91 -16.23
N GLU A 280 -14.49 -24.38 -15.48
CA GLU A 280 -15.52 -25.34 -15.96
C GLU A 280 -16.37 -24.74 -17.10
N GLU A 281 -16.77 -23.45 -16.97
CA GLU A 281 -17.52 -22.75 -18.02
C GLU A 281 -16.74 -22.64 -19.33
N ILE A 282 -15.44 -22.37 -19.25
CA ILE A 282 -14.57 -22.26 -20.44
C ILE A 282 -14.27 -23.64 -21.01
N GLY A 283 -14.03 -24.64 -20.16
CA GLY A 283 -13.82 -26.06 -20.52
C GLY A 283 -12.77 -26.23 -21.62
N MET A 284 -13.17 -26.81 -22.74
CA MET A 284 -12.33 -27.08 -23.92
C MET A 284 -12.12 -25.85 -24.83
N GLY A 285 -12.54 -24.66 -24.42
CA GLY A 285 -12.38 -23.42 -25.20
C GLY A 285 -10.94 -22.95 -25.35
N GLY A 286 -10.05 -23.45 -24.51
CA GLY A 286 -8.61 -23.17 -24.57
C GLY A 286 -8.23 -21.74 -24.16
N SER A 287 -6.94 -21.48 -24.26
CA SER A 287 -6.34 -20.19 -23.81
C SER A 287 -6.93 -18.96 -24.51
N GLY A 288 -7.40 -19.08 -25.75
CA GLY A 288 -8.02 -17.96 -26.47
C GLY A 288 -9.33 -17.52 -25.82
N GLN A 289 -10.20 -18.47 -25.45
CA GLN A 289 -11.48 -18.18 -24.79
C GLN A 289 -11.25 -17.70 -23.36
N LEU A 290 -10.29 -18.26 -22.62
CA LEU A 290 -9.87 -17.77 -21.32
C LEU A 290 -9.44 -16.30 -21.38
N LYS A 291 -8.53 -15.93 -22.29
CA LYS A 291 -8.04 -14.56 -22.43
C LYS A 291 -9.16 -13.57 -22.81
N LYS A 292 -10.11 -14.02 -23.64
CA LYS A 292 -11.30 -13.22 -23.96
C LYS A 292 -12.14 -12.97 -22.71
N TYR A 293 -12.47 -14.00 -21.95
CA TYR A 293 -13.25 -13.92 -20.72
C TYR A 293 -12.58 -12.99 -19.69
N VAL A 294 -11.27 -13.16 -19.44
CA VAL A 294 -10.51 -12.30 -18.51
C VAL A 294 -10.51 -10.84 -18.97
N THR A 295 -10.39 -10.60 -20.28
CA THR A 295 -10.42 -9.25 -20.84
C THR A 295 -11.77 -8.58 -20.60
N GLU A 296 -12.87 -9.28 -20.82
CA GLU A 296 -14.21 -8.79 -20.58
C GLU A 296 -14.43 -8.50 -19.09
N ALA A 297 -14.10 -9.45 -18.21
CA ALA A 297 -14.22 -9.29 -16.75
C ALA A 297 -13.42 -8.11 -16.22
N VAL A 298 -12.15 -7.95 -16.61
CA VAL A 298 -11.31 -6.83 -16.16
C VAL A 298 -11.83 -5.51 -16.71
N ASN A 299 -12.21 -5.46 -17.99
CA ASN A 299 -12.69 -4.22 -18.61
C ASN A 299 -14.02 -3.77 -18.02
N GLU A 300 -14.94 -4.67 -17.76
CA GLU A 300 -16.22 -4.36 -17.11
C GLU A 300 -16.00 -3.83 -15.68
N TYR A 301 -15.19 -4.53 -14.88
CA TYR A 301 -14.90 -4.13 -13.52
C TYR A 301 -14.26 -2.74 -13.41
N PHE A 302 -13.29 -2.45 -14.29
CA PHE A 302 -12.52 -1.19 -14.25
C PHE A 302 -13.13 -0.07 -15.09
N ALA A 303 -14.19 -0.29 -15.86
CA ALA A 303 -14.85 0.74 -16.65
C ALA A 303 -15.21 2.00 -15.81
N PRO A 304 -15.92 1.90 -14.67
CA PRO A 304 -16.28 3.06 -13.87
C PRO A 304 -15.05 3.76 -13.23
N ILE A 305 -14.00 3.02 -12.92
CA ILE A 305 -12.74 3.59 -12.39
C ILE A 305 -12.03 4.39 -13.48
N ARG A 306 -11.94 3.84 -14.68
CA ARG A 306 -11.34 4.53 -15.85
C ARG A 306 -12.09 5.79 -16.22
N GLU A 307 -13.42 5.76 -16.19
CA GLU A 307 -14.25 6.94 -16.46
C GLU A 307 -13.99 8.05 -15.44
N ARG A 308 -13.93 7.73 -14.15
CA ARG A 308 -13.58 8.71 -13.11
C ARG A 308 -12.16 9.24 -13.32
N ARG A 309 -11.20 8.36 -13.63
CA ARG A 309 -9.82 8.74 -13.83
C ARG A 309 -9.66 9.72 -15.00
N GLN A 310 -10.36 9.50 -16.10
CA GLN A 310 -10.33 10.40 -17.25
C GLN A 310 -10.84 11.81 -16.90
N ARG A 311 -11.81 11.93 -15.98
CA ARG A 311 -12.25 13.25 -15.49
C ARG A 311 -11.12 13.97 -14.77
N TYR A 312 -10.36 13.28 -13.93
CA TYR A 312 -9.22 13.87 -13.22
C TYR A 312 -8.03 14.16 -14.13
N GLU A 313 -7.82 13.40 -15.18
CA GLU A 313 -6.83 13.71 -16.22
C GLU A 313 -7.13 15.02 -16.95
N ASN A 314 -8.39 15.35 -17.07
CA ASN A 314 -8.85 16.61 -17.69
C ASN A 314 -8.93 17.77 -16.68
N ASP A 315 -8.75 17.53 -15.40
CA ASP A 315 -8.81 18.53 -14.32
C ASP A 315 -7.62 18.37 -13.36
N LEU A 316 -6.44 18.60 -13.85
CA LEU A 316 -5.20 18.52 -13.09
C LEU A 316 -5.12 19.54 -11.95
N ASP A 317 -5.79 20.67 -12.09
CA ASP A 317 -5.80 21.69 -11.04
C ASP A 317 -6.56 21.20 -9.82
N TYR A 318 -7.69 20.54 -9.99
CA TYR A 318 -8.38 19.85 -8.89
C TYR A 318 -7.49 18.79 -8.21
N VAL A 319 -6.75 18.00 -8.99
CA VAL A 319 -5.81 16.98 -8.45
C VAL A 319 -4.72 17.62 -7.58
N LYS A 320 -4.17 18.75 -8.03
CA LYS A 320 -3.18 19.53 -7.27
C LYS A 320 -3.80 20.11 -6.00
N ASP A 321 -4.99 20.67 -6.08
CA ASP A 321 -5.70 21.25 -4.93
C ASP A 321 -5.99 20.20 -3.85
N VAL A 322 -6.41 18.99 -4.23
CA VAL A 322 -6.55 17.86 -3.31
C VAL A 322 -5.26 17.54 -2.57
N LEU A 323 -4.13 17.47 -3.30
CA LEU A 323 -2.84 17.20 -2.68
C LEU A 323 -2.37 18.36 -1.79
N HIS A 324 -2.55 19.61 -2.23
CA HIS A 324 -2.20 20.80 -1.44
C HIS A 324 -3.01 20.87 -0.15
N GLU A 325 -4.31 20.63 -0.21
CA GLU A 325 -5.15 20.64 0.99
C GLU A 325 -4.79 19.48 1.93
N GLY A 326 -4.52 18.29 1.41
CA GLY A 326 -4.02 17.17 2.19
C GLY A 326 -2.68 17.48 2.87
N ASN A 327 -1.74 18.07 2.15
CA ASN A 327 -0.45 18.54 2.69
C ASN A 327 -0.65 19.58 3.80
N ARG A 328 -1.55 20.53 3.60
CA ARG A 328 -1.86 21.57 4.61
C ARG A 328 -2.43 20.94 5.89
N ARG A 329 -3.38 20.02 5.78
CA ARG A 329 -3.97 19.28 6.91
C ARG A 329 -2.92 18.45 7.63
N ALA A 330 -2.07 17.74 6.89
CA ALA A 330 -1.00 16.91 7.44
C ALA A 330 0.02 17.76 8.22
N ASN A 331 0.40 18.93 7.69
CA ASN A 331 1.29 19.88 8.39
C ASN A 331 0.68 20.35 9.70
N GLY A 332 -0.60 20.71 9.74
CA GLY A 332 -1.26 21.12 10.98
C GLY A 332 -1.19 20.05 12.07
N ILE A 333 -1.44 18.78 11.71
CA ILE A 333 -1.35 17.65 12.63
C ILE A 333 0.12 17.41 13.06
N ALA A 334 1.05 17.47 12.13
CA ALA A 334 2.46 17.21 12.39
C ALA A 334 3.08 18.29 13.32
N GLU A 335 2.75 19.55 13.11
CA GLU A 335 3.18 20.66 13.98
C GLU A 335 2.64 20.52 15.41
N GLN A 336 1.36 20.16 15.55
CA GLN A 336 0.75 19.87 16.84
C GLN A 336 1.47 18.73 17.55
N THR A 337 1.70 17.61 16.86
CA THR A 337 2.38 16.45 17.46
C THR A 337 3.83 16.77 17.80
N LEU A 338 4.53 17.54 16.96
CA LEU A 338 5.89 18.00 17.25
C LEU A 338 5.94 18.90 18.48
N ALA A 339 4.95 19.79 18.66
CA ALA A 339 4.84 20.62 19.86
C ALA A 339 4.64 19.74 21.12
N GLU A 340 3.75 18.75 21.08
CA GLU A 340 3.55 17.81 22.19
C GLU A 340 4.83 17.02 22.53
N VAL A 341 5.60 16.61 21.50
CA VAL A 341 6.88 15.92 21.67
C VAL A 341 7.91 16.83 22.35
N ARG A 342 8.02 18.10 21.89
CA ARG A 342 8.94 19.09 22.47
C ARG A 342 8.58 19.41 23.93
N ASP A 343 7.30 19.56 24.22
CA ASP A 343 6.81 19.79 25.58
C ASP A 343 7.16 18.62 26.49
N ALA A 344 6.84 17.41 26.09
CA ALA A 344 7.17 16.19 26.85
C ALA A 344 8.68 16.03 27.10
N MET A 345 9.53 16.48 26.16
CA MET A 345 10.99 16.44 26.28
C MET A 345 11.57 17.65 27.03
N GLY A 346 10.77 18.65 27.42
CA GLY A 346 11.21 19.88 28.02
C GLY A 346 12.00 20.79 27.08
N MET A 347 11.73 20.75 25.78
CA MET A 347 12.42 21.50 24.72
C MET A 347 11.54 22.66 24.18
N VAL A 348 10.83 23.33 25.04
CA VAL A 348 10.04 24.54 24.72
C VAL A 348 10.77 25.75 25.24
N TYR A 349 11.11 26.70 24.33
CA TYR A 349 11.87 27.89 24.63
C TYR A 349 11.10 29.12 24.19
#